data_dff13801f7eef9665eefab1b8f7da905
#
_entry.id   dff13801f7eef9665eefab1b8f7da905
#
_cell.length_a   1.000
_cell.length_b   1.000
_cell.length_c   1.000
_cell.angle_alpha   90.00
_cell.angle_beta   90.00
_cell.angle_gamma   90.00
#
_symmetry.space_group_name_H-M   'P 1'
#
loop_
_entity.id
_entity.type
_entity.pdbx_description
1 polymer ?
#
loop_
_entity_poly.entity_id
_entity_poly.type
_entity_poly.pdbx_seq_one_letter_code
_entity_poly.pdbx_strand_id
1 'polypeptide(L)'
;MLKDEGVVYANVRGAFMPRLIAWEDHECEPILIIEDLAHAVWPPPWTRENFEAARAAIAAMHQVTAPVPRFAEKLADHLHGWPLVEQDPAAFLSLGLVDARWLDQCLPLLVAAERACETEGEALTHWDIRSDNICITPSGAKLIDWAAACRSNPKLDLGGWAPSLAFEGGPRPEELVGHEPEVAALISGYFAARAGLPLIPSAPRVREVQKQQLSLALPWAIRALRLPTP
;
A
#
# COMPACT_ATOMS: atom_id res chain seq x y z
N MET A 1 4.43 1.84 -16.19
CA MET A 1 3.07 1.84 -15.57
C MET A 1 2.07 1.05 -16.42
N LEU A 2 1.50 1.59 -17.52
CA LEU A 2 0.46 0.84 -18.26
C LEU A 2 0.94 -0.48 -18.86
N LYS A 3 2.20 -0.57 -19.29
CA LYS A 3 2.78 -1.84 -19.78
C LYS A 3 2.87 -2.89 -18.66
N ASP A 4 3.29 -2.51 -17.45
CA ASP A 4 3.34 -3.43 -16.31
C ASP A 4 1.95 -3.95 -15.96
N GLU A 5 0.96 -3.06 -15.94
CA GLU A 5 -0.43 -3.41 -15.69
C GLU A 5 -0.98 -4.34 -16.78
N GLY A 6 -0.73 -4.03 -18.05
CA GLY A 6 -1.12 -4.89 -19.19
C GLY A 6 -0.53 -6.29 -19.10
N VAL A 7 0.73 -6.42 -18.67
CA VAL A 7 1.38 -7.73 -18.43
C VAL A 7 0.65 -8.49 -17.31
N VAL A 8 0.24 -7.82 -16.23
CA VAL A 8 -0.56 -8.46 -15.16
C VAL A 8 -1.88 -8.95 -15.72
N TYR A 9 -2.65 -8.09 -16.41
CA TYR A 9 -3.91 -8.48 -17.04
C TYR A 9 -3.75 -9.59 -18.10
N ALA A 10 -2.62 -9.69 -18.78
CA ALA A 10 -2.36 -10.77 -19.73
C ALA A 10 -2.17 -12.14 -19.05
N ASN A 11 -1.62 -12.16 -17.84
CA ASN A 11 -1.15 -13.38 -17.15
C ASN A 11 -1.98 -13.79 -15.93
N VAL A 12 -2.76 -12.87 -15.35
CA VAL A 12 -3.55 -13.10 -14.14
C VAL A 12 -5.03 -13.08 -14.47
N ARG A 13 -5.79 -13.99 -13.84
CA ARG A 13 -7.24 -14.05 -13.92
C ARG A 13 -7.81 -14.34 -12.54
N GLY A 14 -8.91 -13.67 -12.21
CA GLY A 14 -9.64 -13.93 -10.97
C GLY A 14 -10.89 -13.07 -10.87
N ALA A 15 -11.80 -13.45 -9.97
CA ALA A 15 -12.99 -12.64 -9.70
C ALA A 15 -12.65 -11.30 -9.03
N PHE A 16 -11.46 -11.20 -8.45
CA PHE A 16 -10.94 -10.02 -7.77
C PHE A 16 -10.43 -8.92 -8.71
N MET A 17 -10.49 -9.11 -10.03
CA MET A 17 -10.05 -8.12 -11.01
C MET A 17 -11.06 -8.03 -12.16
N PRO A 18 -11.11 -6.89 -12.87
CA PRO A 18 -11.90 -6.76 -14.09
C PRO A 18 -11.44 -7.75 -15.16
N ARG A 19 -12.38 -8.21 -15.97
CA ARG A 19 -12.06 -9.06 -17.10
C ARG A 19 -11.29 -8.26 -18.16
N LEU A 20 -10.16 -8.79 -18.61
CA LEU A 20 -9.45 -8.24 -19.78
C LEU A 20 -10.31 -8.44 -21.04
N ILE A 21 -10.52 -7.38 -21.80
CA ILE A 21 -11.18 -7.39 -23.11
C ILE A 21 -10.13 -7.41 -24.21
N ALA A 22 -9.16 -6.47 -24.17
CA ALA A 22 -8.06 -6.44 -25.12
C ALA A 22 -6.81 -5.83 -24.46
N TRP A 23 -5.64 -6.28 -24.91
CA TRP A 23 -4.34 -5.73 -24.58
C TRP A 23 -3.47 -5.66 -25.84
N GLU A 24 -2.99 -4.49 -26.15
CA GLU A 24 -2.07 -4.25 -27.27
C GLU A 24 -0.85 -3.50 -26.76
N ASP A 25 0.32 -4.16 -26.80
CA ASP A 25 1.60 -3.56 -26.38
C ASP A 25 2.26 -2.86 -27.58
N HIS A 26 1.78 -1.68 -27.91
CA HIS A 26 2.48 -0.79 -28.84
C HIS A 26 3.62 -0.06 -28.12
N GLU A 27 4.77 0.08 -28.77
CA GLU A 27 5.98 0.67 -28.15
C GLU A 27 5.74 2.03 -27.49
N CYS A 28 4.97 2.91 -28.12
CA CYS A 28 4.72 4.28 -27.66
C CYS A 28 3.34 4.48 -27.06
N GLU A 29 2.34 3.71 -27.46
CA GLU A 29 0.94 3.91 -27.09
C GLU A 29 0.26 2.57 -26.77
N PRO A 30 0.59 1.92 -25.64
CA PRO A 30 -0.06 0.69 -25.24
C PRO A 30 -1.54 0.92 -24.94
N ILE A 31 -2.40 -0.05 -25.31
CA ILE A 31 -3.85 0.03 -25.11
C ILE A 31 -4.29 -1.14 -24.23
N LEU A 32 -4.90 -0.83 -23.10
CA LEU A 32 -5.53 -1.78 -22.19
C LEU A 32 -7.04 -1.52 -22.13
N ILE A 33 -7.85 -2.51 -22.52
CA ILE A 33 -9.30 -2.45 -22.44
C ILE A 33 -9.76 -3.54 -21.46
N ILE A 34 -10.44 -3.10 -20.41
CA ILE A 34 -10.99 -3.97 -19.37
C ILE A 34 -12.51 -3.85 -19.29
N GLU A 35 -13.13 -4.71 -18.51
CA GLU A 35 -14.55 -4.68 -18.18
C GLU A 35 -15.00 -3.29 -17.73
N ASP A 36 -16.19 -2.86 -18.20
CA ASP A 36 -16.79 -1.60 -17.78
C ASP A 36 -17.25 -1.67 -16.31
N LEU A 37 -16.74 -0.74 -15.52
CA LEU A 37 -17.02 -0.61 -14.08
C LEU A 37 -17.90 0.61 -13.76
N ALA A 38 -18.55 1.21 -14.76
CA ALA A 38 -19.36 2.43 -14.58
C ALA A 38 -20.51 2.26 -13.56
N HIS A 39 -21.00 1.03 -13.36
CA HIS A 39 -22.06 0.72 -12.41
C HIS A 39 -21.55 0.19 -11.06
N ALA A 40 -20.23 0.13 -10.84
CA ALA A 40 -19.67 -0.30 -9.58
C ALA A 40 -19.81 0.79 -8.50
N VAL A 41 -19.85 0.37 -7.25
CA VAL A 41 -19.81 1.27 -6.08
C VAL A 41 -18.35 1.45 -5.67
N TRP A 42 -17.92 2.70 -5.53
CA TRP A 42 -16.55 3.06 -5.12
C TRP A 42 -16.57 3.58 -3.68
N PRO A 43 -15.96 2.87 -2.72
CA PRO A 43 -15.78 3.40 -1.37
C PRO A 43 -14.91 4.66 -1.36
N PRO A 44 -14.97 5.54 -0.32
CA PRO A 44 -15.86 5.44 0.84
C PRO A 44 -17.31 5.83 0.52
N PRO A 45 -18.30 5.52 1.35
CA PRO A 45 -18.16 4.98 2.70
C PRO A 45 -17.89 3.47 2.73
N TRP A 46 -17.06 3.03 3.68
CA TRP A 46 -16.83 1.63 3.95
C TRP A 46 -17.95 1.05 4.81
N THR A 47 -18.98 0.52 4.16
CA THR A 47 -19.95 -0.32 4.86
C THR A 47 -19.31 -1.65 5.24
N ARG A 48 -19.88 -2.35 6.23
CA ARG A 48 -19.39 -3.70 6.59
C ARG A 48 -19.38 -4.65 5.38
N GLU A 49 -20.40 -4.58 4.55
CA GLU A 49 -20.54 -5.42 3.35
C GLU A 49 -19.43 -5.10 2.33
N ASN A 50 -19.19 -3.82 2.01
CA ASN A 50 -18.13 -3.40 1.09
C ASN A 50 -16.74 -3.80 1.59
N PHE A 51 -16.49 -3.62 2.89
CA PHE A 51 -15.24 -4.01 3.53
C PHE A 51 -15.00 -5.52 3.45
N GLU A 52 -16.00 -6.35 3.79
CA GLU A 52 -15.87 -7.81 3.72
C GLU A 52 -15.71 -8.29 2.27
N ALA A 53 -16.39 -7.67 1.31
CA ALA A 53 -16.21 -7.98 -0.11
C ALA A 53 -14.78 -7.67 -0.58
N ALA A 54 -14.22 -6.52 -0.19
CA ALA A 54 -12.85 -6.15 -0.50
C ALA A 54 -11.84 -7.13 0.13
N ARG A 55 -12.02 -7.47 1.41
CA ARG A 55 -11.18 -8.47 2.09
C ARG A 55 -11.21 -9.84 1.42
N ALA A 56 -12.40 -10.28 1.01
CA ALA A 56 -12.54 -11.56 0.30
C ALA A 56 -11.81 -11.56 -1.05
N ALA A 57 -11.90 -10.45 -1.81
CA ALA A 57 -11.19 -10.29 -3.07
C ALA A 57 -9.67 -10.31 -2.88
N ILE A 58 -9.15 -9.57 -1.88
CA ILE A 58 -7.73 -9.56 -1.53
C ILE A 58 -7.26 -10.96 -1.10
N ALA A 59 -8.01 -11.64 -0.26
CA ALA A 59 -7.68 -13.00 0.17
C ALA A 59 -7.66 -13.99 -1.00
N ALA A 60 -8.59 -13.87 -1.97
CA ALA A 60 -8.61 -14.68 -3.17
C ALA A 60 -7.41 -14.39 -4.08
N MET A 61 -7.02 -13.12 -4.23
CA MET A 61 -5.83 -12.71 -4.96
C MET A 61 -4.56 -13.33 -4.38
N HIS A 62 -4.40 -13.32 -3.06
CA HIS A 62 -3.22 -13.88 -2.38
C HIS A 62 -3.06 -15.40 -2.55
N GLN A 63 -4.11 -16.11 -3.00
CA GLN A 63 -4.03 -17.55 -3.30
C GLN A 63 -3.52 -17.81 -4.73
N VAL A 64 -3.35 -16.79 -5.54
CA VAL A 64 -2.91 -16.94 -6.93
C VAL A 64 -1.40 -16.93 -7.00
N THR A 65 -0.82 -17.91 -7.69
CA THR A 65 0.57 -17.85 -8.14
C THR A 65 0.59 -17.29 -9.56
N ALA A 66 1.30 -16.18 -9.74
CA ALA A 66 1.33 -15.47 -11.01
C ALA A 66 2.78 -15.27 -11.50
N PRO A 67 3.04 -15.24 -12.82
CA PRO A 67 4.35 -14.96 -13.39
C PRO A 67 4.64 -13.45 -13.40
N VAL A 68 4.57 -12.83 -12.22
CA VAL A 68 4.92 -11.42 -12.00
C VAL A 68 6.28 -11.34 -11.30
N PRO A 69 6.99 -10.19 -11.37
CA PRO A 69 8.28 -10.01 -10.70
C PRO A 69 8.20 -10.29 -9.19
N ARG A 70 9.33 -10.63 -8.58
CA ARG A 70 9.44 -10.66 -7.12
C ARG A 70 9.52 -9.26 -6.55
N PHE A 71 9.19 -9.14 -5.27
CA PHE A 71 9.32 -7.89 -4.52
C PHE A 71 10.70 -7.25 -4.66
N ALA A 72 11.76 -8.02 -4.45
CA ALA A 72 13.13 -7.53 -4.56
C ALA A 72 13.48 -6.96 -5.95
N GLU A 73 12.85 -7.48 -7.00
CA GLU A 73 13.09 -7.02 -8.38
C GLU A 73 12.33 -5.73 -8.72
N LYS A 74 11.20 -5.48 -8.05
CA LYS A 74 10.27 -4.41 -8.43
C LYS A 74 10.18 -3.25 -7.46
N LEU A 75 10.23 -3.52 -6.16
CA LEU A 75 9.86 -2.55 -5.13
C LEU A 75 10.92 -2.32 -4.05
N ALA A 76 11.93 -3.18 -3.91
CA ALA A 76 12.88 -3.09 -2.81
C ALA A 76 13.53 -1.71 -2.66
N ASP A 77 13.97 -1.11 -3.77
CA ASP A 77 14.62 0.21 -3.76
C ASP A 77 13.66 1.37 -3.41
N HIS A 78 12.34 1.13 -3.50
CA HIS A 78 11.33 2.17 -3.30
C HIS A 78 10.73 2.18 -1.90
N LEU A 79 10.93 1.12 -1.10
CA LEU A 79 10.23 0.97 0.18
C LEU A 79 11.03 1.39 1.40
N HIS A 80 12.33 1.62 1.28
CA HIS A 80 13.10 2.14 2.40
C HIS A 80 12.51 3.46 2.92
N GLY A 81 12.31 3.51 4.22
CA GLY A 81 11.68 4.61 4.92
C GLY A 81 12.50 5.10 6.10
N TRP A 82 12.47 4.42 7.23
CA TRP A 82 13.21 4.83 8.41
C TRP A 82 14.72 4.92 8.20
N PRO A 83 15.39 4.07 7.42
CA PRO A 83 16.79 4.27 7.06
C PRO A 83 17.08 5.58 6.30
N LEU A 84 16.12 6.09 5.51
CA LEU A 84 16.27 7.39 4.85
C LEU A 84 16.06 8.54 5.83
N VAL A 85 15.13 8.41 6.78
CA VAL A 85 14.96 9.39 7.87
C VAL A 85 16.19 9.41 8.77
N GLU A 86 16.86 8.26 8.99
CA GLU A 86 18.12 8.18 9.73
C GLU A 86 19.25 8.99 9.05
N GLN A 87 19.29 8.99 7.72
CA GLN A 87 20.29 9.75 6.94
C GLN A 87 19.99 11.25 6.92
N ASP A 88 18.72 11.64 6.77
CA ASP A 88 18.26 13.02 6.79
C ASP A 88 16.87 13.15 7.44
N PRO A 89 16.81 13.50 8.73
CA PRO A 89 15.56 13.63 9.47
C PRO A 89 14.81 14.94 9.21
N ALA A 90 15.40 15.91 8.50
CA ALA A 90 14.89 17.28 8.44
C ALA A 90 13.47 17.34 7.86
N ALA A 91 13.21 16.62 6.75
CA ALA A 91 11.90 16.60 6.12
C ALA A 91 10.83 15.98 7.03
N PHE A 92 11.15 14.90 7.76
CA PHE A 92 10.24 14.26 8.69
C PHE A 92 9.96 15.16 9.91
N LEU A 93 10.98 15.71 10.53
CA LEU A 93 10.83 16.62 11.68
C LEU A 93 10.03 17.89 11.34
N SER A 94 10.11 18.36 10.09
CA SER A 94 9.34 19.52 9.64
C SER A 94 7.82 19.31 9.69
N LEU A 95 7.35 18.07 9.80
CA LEU A 95 5.93 17.72 9.94
C LEU A 95 5.39 18.02 11.35
N GLY A 96 6.26 18.17 12.37
CA GLY A 96 5.87 18.46 13.75
C GLY A 96 5.08 17.32 14.43
N LEU A 97 5.21 16.07 13.96
CA LEU A 97 4.53 14.90 14.53
C LEU A 97 5.25 14.38 15.77
N VAL A 98 6.55 14.55 15.83
CA VAL A 98 7.43 14.19 16.96
C VAL A 98 8.51 15.25 17.12
N ASP A 99 9.15 15.31 18.29
CA ASP A 99 10.34 16.14 18.48
C ASP A 99 11.64 15.37 18.16
N ALA A 100 12.76 16.10 18.07
CA ALA A 100 14.06 15.51 17.76
C ALA A 100 14.51 14.50 18.83
N ARG A 101 14.20 14.76 20.11
CA ARG A 101 14.57 13.87 21.22
C ARG A 101 13.84 12.54 21.12
N TRP A 102 12.54 12.56 20.81
CA TRP A 102 11.78 11.35 20.60
C TRP A 102 12.34 10.55 19.42
N LEU A 103 12.64 11.25 18.32
CA LEU A 103 13.20 10.61 17.14
C LEU A 103 14.54 9.95 17.45
N ASP A 104 15.48 10.65 18.09
CA ASP A 104 16.80 10.10 18.49
C ASP A 104 16.65 8.82 19.33
N GLN A 105 15.66 8.79 20.22
CA GLN A 105 15.41 7.65 21.10
C GLN A 105 14.78 6.45 20.34
N CYS A 106 13.86 6.71 19.42
CA CYS A 106 13.02 5.68 18.82
C CYS A 106 13.50 5.21 17.44
N LEU A 107 14.24 6.04 16.71
CA LEU A 107 14.68 5.78 15.35
C LEU A 107 15.47 4.46 15.20
N PRO A 108 16.42 4.09 16.08
CA PRO A 108 17.12 2.82 15.97
C PRO A 108 16.17 1.60 16.03
N LEU A 109 15.11 1.68 16.84
CA LEU A 109 14.12 0.61 16.96
C LEU A 109 13.22 0.53 15.70
N LEU A 110 12.82 1.68 15.16
CA LEU A 110 12.04 1.77 13.93
C LEU A 110 12.83 1.23 12.72
N VAL A 111 14.11 1.62 12.61
CA VAL A 111 15.02 1.11 11.56
C VAL A 111 15.24 -0.40 11.70
N ALA A 112 15.47 -0.89 12.92
CA ALA A 112 15.65 -2.31 13.16
C ALA A 112 14.40 -3.12 12.80
N ALA A 113 13.22 -2.65 13.18
CA ALA A 113 11.95 -3.31 12.88
C ALA A 113 11.64 -3.29 11.37
N GLU A 114 11.87 -2.16 10.67
CA GLU A 114 11.72 -2.09 9.21
C GLU A 114 12.62 -3.10 8.50
N ARG A 115 13.90 -3.19 8.90
CA ARG A 115 14.86 -4.13 8.33
C ARG A 115 14.52 -5.59 8.62
N ALA A 116 13.83 -5.87 9.71
CA ALA A 116 13.38 -7.21 10.08
C ALA A 116 12.07 -7.63 9.37
N CYS A 117 11.41 -6.69 8.67
CA CYS A 117 10.18 -6.99 7.98
C CYS A 117 10.42 -7.98 6.84
N GLU A 118 9.75 -9.13 6.89
CA GLU A 118 9.78 -10.10 5.82
C GLU A 118 8.95 -9.61 4.64
N THR A 119 9.62 -9.30 3.53
CA THR A 119 8.99 -8.76 2.33
C THR A 119 8.80 -9.80 1.24
N GLU A 120 9.60 -10.87 1.23
CA GLU A 120 9.53 -11.92 0.22
C GLU A 120 8.34 -12.86 0.46
N GLY A 121 7.86 -13.48 -0.61
CA GLY A 121 6.76 -14.43 -0.61
C GLY A 121 6.37 -14.83 -2.03
N GLU A 122 5.46 -15.81 -2.14
CA GLU A 122 5.00 -16.29 -3.44
C GLU A 122 3.55 -15.86 -3.76
N ALA A 123 2.89 -15.16 -2.84
CA ALA A 123 1.54 -14.64 -3.06
C ALA A 123 1.55 -13.50 -4.09
N LEU A 124 0.57 -13.47 -4.97
CA LEU A 124 0.31 -12.28 -5.78
C LEU A 124 -0.16 -11.16 -4.85
N THR A 125 0.56 -10.03 -4.86
CA THR A 125 0.24 -8.83 -4.09
C THR A 125 0.08 -7.64 -5.01
N HIS A 126 -0.78 -6.68 -4.60
CA HIS A 126 -1.16 -5.54 -5.43
C HIS A 126 -0.28 -4.31 -5.18
N TRP A 127 0.11 -4.07 -3.92
CA TRP A 127 0.94 -2.96 -3.45
C TRP A 127 0.39 -1.54 -3.58
N ASP A 128 -0.82 -1.39 -4.10
CA ASP A 128 -1.51 -0.09 -4.12
C ASP A 128 -3.01 -0.25 -3.82
N ILE A 129 -3.31 -1.00 -2.75
CA ILE A 129 -4.68 -1.21 -2.29
C ILE A 129 -5.17 0.07 -1.60
N ARG A 130 -6.16 0.72 -2.24
CA ARG A 130 -6.81 1.95 -1.76
C ARG A 130 -8.24 2.01 -2.30
N SER A 131 -9.06 2.88 -1.73
CA SER A 131 -10.47 3.04 -2.14
C SER A 131 -10.66 3.44 -3.61
N ASP A 132 -9.73 4.19 -4.18
CA ASP A 132 -9.73 4.56 -5.60
C ASP A 132 -9.27 3.42 -6.53
N ASN A 133 -8.71 2.34 -5.97
CA ASN A 133 -8.30 1.14 -6.69
C ASN A 133 -9.19 -0.08 -6.37
N ILE A 134 -10.24 0.09 -5.58
CA ILE A 134 -11.21 -0.96 -5.25
C ILE A 134 -12.61 -0.52 -5.59
N CYS A 135 -13.34 -1.31 -6.34
CA CYS A 135 -14.76 -1.12 -6.54
C CYS A 135 -15.56 -2.38 -6.19
N ILE A 136 -16.84 -2.16 -5.84
CA ILE A 136 -17.77 -3.22 -5.45
C ILE A 136 -18.78 -3.40 -6.58
N THR A 137 -18.86 -4.62 -7.10
CA THR A 137 -19.82 -5.03 -8.13
C THR A 137 -20.80 -6.05 -7.56
N PRO A 138 -21.90 -6.38 -8.26
CA PRO A 138 -22.78 -7.47 -7.83
C PRO A 138 -22.10 -8.84 -7.71
N SER A 139 -20.96 -9.04 -8.36
CA SER A 139 -20.16 -10.27 -8.29
C SER A 139 -19.05 -10.25 -7.24
N GLY A 140 -18.92 -9.17 -6.46
CA GLY A 140 -17.87 -8.98 -5.45
C GLY A 140 -16.98 -7.78 -5.73
N ALA A 141 -15.95 -7.60 -4.90
CA ALA A 141 -14.99 -6.51 -5.09
C ALA A 141 -14.01 -6.83 -6.22
N LYS A 142 -13.57 -5.78 -6.92
CA LYS A 142 -12.54 -5.83 -7.95
C LYS A 142 -11.47 -4.78 -7.69
N LEU A 143 -10.21 -5.18 -7.92
CA LEU A 143 -9.04 -4.30 -7.83
C LEU A 143 -8.61 -3.89 -9.24
N ILE A 144 -8.17 -2.63 -9.38
CA ILE A 144 -7.63 -2.03 -10.60
C ILE A 144 -6.29 -1.36 -10.29
N ASP A 145 -5.58 -0.91 -11.31
CA ASP A 145 -4.24 -0.32 -11.23
C ASP A 145 -3.18 -1.31 -10.69
N TRP A 146 -2.95 -2.36 -11.46
CA TRP A 146 -2.04 -3.45 -11.15
C TRP A 146 -0.57 -3.14 -11.44
N ALA A 147 -0.23 -1.88 -11.70
CA ALA A 147 1.12 -1.50 -12.12
C ALA A 147 2.21 -1.85 -11.10
N ALA A 148 1.88 -1.89 -9.80
CA ALA A 148 2.81 -2.24 -8.72
C ALA A 148 2.83 -3.73 -8.35
N ALA A 149 1.96 -4.56 -8.95
CA ALA A 149 1.81 -5.96 -8.57
C ALA A 149 3.11 -6.76 -8.67
N CYS A 150 3.36 -7.57 -7.66
CA CYS A 150 4.52 -8.45 -7.59
C CYS A 150 4.22 -9.70 -6.72
N ARG A 151 5.18 -10.62 -6.61
CA ARG A 151 5.13 -11.68 -5.60
C ARG A 151 5.80 -11.20 -4.33
N SER A 152 5.06 -11.24 -3.22
CA SER A 152 5.58 -10.82 -1.92
C SER A 152 4.82 -11.45 -0.75
N ASN A 153 5.16 -11.02 0.47
CA ASN A 153 4.43 -11.36 1.67
C ASN A 153 3.02 -10.71 1.65
N PRO A 154 1.93 -11.48 1.69
CA PRO A 154 0.56 -10.97 1.58
C PRO A 154 0.15 -10.01 2.72
N LYS A 155 0.83 -10.04 3.86
CA LYS A 155 0.58 -9.10 4.98
C LYS A 155 0.88 -7.66 4.59
N LEU A 156 1.75 -7.44 3.60
CA LEU A 156 2.17 -6.11 3.18
C LEU A 156 1.06 -5.36 2.43
N ASP A 157 0.22 -6.06 1.67
CA ASP A 157 -0.97 -5.47 1.06
C ASP A 157 -1.95 -4.94 2.10
N LEU A 158 -2.24 -5.76 3.13
CA LEU A 158 -3.12 -5.33 4.22
C LEU A 158 -2.49 -4.21 5.05
N GLY A 159 -1.17 -4.28 5.28
CA GLY A 159 -0.42 -3.23 5.97
C GLY A 159 -0.42 -1.90 5.20
N GLY A 160 -0.24 -1.94 3.88
CA GLY A 160 -0.31 -0.77 3.01
C GLY A 160 -1.70 -0.14 2.95
N TRP A 161 -2.75 -0.98 2.93
CA TRP A 161 -4.14 -0.53 2.92
C TRP A 161 -4.60 0.05 4.27
N ALA A 162 -4.12 -0.50 5.39
CA ALA A 162 -4.62 -0.21 6.73
C ALA A 162 -4.68 1.28 7.09
N PRO A 163 -3.66 2.13 6.83
CA PRO A 163 -3.75 3.56 7.15
C PRO A 163 -4.82 4.29 6.33
N SER A 164 -4.96 4.02 5.02
CA SER A 164 -5.98 4.67 4.20
C SER A 164 -7.38 4.23 4.60
N LEU A 165 -7.58 2.95 4.84
CA LEU A 165 -8.85 2.41 5.30
C LEU A 165 -9.28 3.03 6.64
N ALA A 166 -8.37 3.14 7.62
CA ALA A 166 -8.65 3.75 8.90
C ALA A 166 -8.95 5.26 8.77
N PHE A 167 -8.25 5.97 7.88
CA PHE A 167 -8.52 7.37 7.58
C PHE A 167 -9.94 7.59 7.01
N GLU A 168 -10.43 6.64 6.23
CA GLU A 168 -11.76 6.65 5.61
C GLU A 168 -12.87 6.09 6.52
N GLY A 169 -12.59 5.88 7.81
CA GLY A 169 -13.57 5.43 8.81
C GLY A 169 -13.71 3.92 8.94
N GLY A 170 -12.81 3.16 8.33
CA GLY A 170 -12.70 1.71 8.52
C GLY A 170 -12.01 1.31 9.85
N PRO A 171 -11.72 0.02 10.04
CA PRO A 171 -11.05 -0.47 11.24
C PRO A 171 -9.65 0.10 11.42
N ARG A 172 -9.16 0.13 12.65
CA ARG A 172 -7.77 0.50 12.93
C ARG A 172 -6.80 -0.51 12.32
N PRO A 173 -5.56 -0.10 12.01
CA PRO A 173 -4.57 -1.00 11.42
C PRO A 173 -4.40 -2.32 12.18
N GLU A 174 -4.37 -2.29 13.51
CA GLU A 174 -4.22 -3.47 14.35
C GLU A 174 -5.41 -4.44 14.26
N GLU A 175 -6.59 -3.93 13.96
CA GLU A 175 -7.81 -4.75 13.80
C GLU A 175 -7.82 -5.46 12.44
N LEU A 176 -7.18 -4.87 11.43
CA LEU A 176 -7.06 -5.43 10.09
C LEU A 176 -5.89 -6.42 9.96
N VAL A 177 -4.71 -6.03 10.44
CA VAL A 177 -3.45 -6.75 10.20
C VAL A 177 -3.05 -7.65 11.38
N GLY A 178 -3.54 -7.33 12.58
CA GLY A 178 -3.10 -7.98 13.83
C GLY A 178 -1.84 -7.33 14.41
N HIS A 179 -1.10 -8.11 15.21
CA HIS A 179 0.15 -7.64 15.82
C HIS A 179 1.33 -7.91 14.87
N GLU A 180 1.64 -6.94 14.02
CA GLU A 180 2.69 -7.01 13.00
C GLU A 180 3.59 -5.77 13.11
N PRO A 181 4.48 -5.71 14.13
CA PRO A 181 5.30 -4.51 14.38
C PRO A 181 6.29 -4.19 13.25
N GLU A 182 6.82 -5.19 12.57
CA GLU A 182 7.74 -5.02 11.44
C GLU A 182 7.03 -4.42 10.22
N VAL A 183 5.80 -4.87 9.94
CA VAL A 183 4.95 -4.30 8.89
C VAL A 183 4.57 -2.87 9.23
N ALA A 184 4.20 -2.59 10.49
CA ALA A 184 3.89 -1.23 10.93
C ALA A 184 5.09 -0.29 10.78
N ALA A 185 6.30 -0.76 11.09
CA ALA A 185 7.53 -0.01 10.90
C ALA A 185 7.78 0.27 9.40
N LEU A 186 7.70 -0.73 8.53
CA LEU A 186 7.90 -0.58 7.10
C LEU A 186 6.92 0.45 6.51
N ILE A 187 5.64 0.31 6.78
CA ILE A 187 4.60 1.20 6.22
C ILE A 187 4.74 2.63 6.78
N SER A 188 4.94 2.79 8.08
CA SER A 188 5.16 4.13 8.65
C SER A 188 6.45 4.77 8.15
N GLY A 189 7.53 4.00 7.98
CA GLY A 189 8.80 4.46 7.42
C GLY A 189 8.66 4.97 6.00
N TYR A 190 7.96 4.22 5.15
CA TYR A 190 7.69 4.65 3.78
C TYR A 190 7.07 6.05 3.71
N PHE A 191 6.06 6.33 4.53
CA PHE A 191 5.41 7.64 4.57
C PHE A 191 6.27 8.69 5.30
N ALA A 192 6.96 8.33 6.37
CA ALA A 192 7.83 9.24 7.13
C ALA A 192 8.94 9.84 6.24
N ALA A 193 9.58 9.03 5.41
CA ALA A 193 10.63 9.48 4.51
C ALA A 193 10.14 10.39 3.38
N ARG A 194 8.83 10.46 3.12
CA ARG A 194 8.29 11.13 1.92
C ARG A 194 7.35 12.28 2.20
N ALA A 195 6.59 12.21 3.29
CA ALA A 195 5.49 13.15 3.56
C ALA A 195 5.95 14.61 3.74
N GLY A 196 7.16 14.82 4.27
CA GLY A 196 7.75 16.17 4.48
C GLY A 196 8.55 16.71 3.29
N LEU A 197 8.71 15.93 2.22
CA LEU A 197 9.48 16.35 1.04
C LEU A 197 8.75 17.45 0.25
N PRO A 198 9.46 18.22 -0.59
CA PRO A 198 8.86 19.22 -1.47
C PRO A 198 7.75 18.64 -2.36
N LEU A 199 6.80 19.50 -2.74
CA LEU A 199 5.71 19.14 -3.64
C LEU A 199 6.25 18.61 -4.99
N ILE A 200 5.54 17.63 -5.55
CA ILE A 200 5.79 17.12 -6.89
C ILE A 200 4.87 17.87 -7.85
N PRO A 201 5.41 18.72 -8.77
CA PRO A 201 4.55 19.54 -9.65
C PRO A 201 3.56 18.73 -10.49
N SER A 202 3.97 17.55 -10.97
CA SER A 202 3.12 16.64 -11.76
C SER A 202 2.12 15.83 -10.91
N ALA A 203 2.26 15.84 -9.57
CA ALA A 203 1.40 15.10 -8.64
C ALA A 203 1.20 15.89 -7.32
N PRO A 204 0.55 17.06 -7.34
CA PRO A 204 0.55 18.01 -6.24
C PRO A 204 -0.10 17.52 -4.96
N ARG A 205 -1.00 16.52 -5.05
CA ARG A 205 -1.70 15.96 -3.88
C ARG A 205 -0.94 14.84 -3.16
N VAL A 206 0.11 14.27 -3.77
CA VAL A 206 0.81 13.10 -3.24
C VAL A 206 1.33 13.35 -1.82
N ARG A 207 1.93 14.52 -1.55
CA ARG A 207 2.48 14.81 -0.21
C ARG A 207 1.40 14.93 0.86
N GLU A 208 0.23 15.44 0.50
CA GLU A 208 -0.91 15.51 1.42
C GLU A 208 -1.45 14.12 1.75
N VAL A 209 -1.64 13.28 0.74
CA VAL A 209 -2.03 11.88 0.93
C VAL A 209 -1.00 11.15 1.82
N GLN A 210 0.30 11.33 1.58
CA GLN A 210 1.35 10.74 2.41
C GLN A 210 1.32 11.22 3.86
N LYS A 211 1.01 12.49 4.12
CA LYS A 211 0.81 13.02 5.48
C LYS A 211 -0.40 12.39 6.17
N GLN A 212 -1.51 12.27 5.46
CA GLN A 212 -2.72 11.61 5.97
C GLN A 212 -2.43 10.15 6.33
N GLN A 213 -1.76 9.41 5.44
CA GLN A 213 -1.37 8.03 5.70
C GLN A 213 -0.43 7.92 6.91
N LEU A 214 0.57 8.81 7.00
CA LEU A 214 1.52 8.84 8.11
C LEU A 214 0.82 9.12 9.46
N SER A 215 -0.21 9.97 9.48
CA SER A 215 -0.96 10.30 10.71
C SER A 215 -1.66 9.08 11.34
N LEU A 216 -1.86 8.01 10.59
CA LEU A 216 -2.41 6.74 11.05
C LEU A 216 -1.30 5.67 11.21
N ALA A 217 -0.35 5.62 10.28
CA ALA A 217 0.72 4.63 10.28
C ALA A 217 1.72 4.82 11.43
N LEU A 218 2.11 6.07 11.73
CA LEU A 218 3.06 6.35 12.82
C LEU A 218 2.50 5.96 14.20
N PRO A 219 1.27 6.37 14.61
CA PRO A 219 0.68 5.90 15.87
C PRO A 219 0.51 4.37 15.92
N TRP A 220 0.24 3.72 14.79
CA TRP A 220 0.21 2.26 14.72
C TRP A 220 1.58 1.65 15.02
N ALA A 221 2.65 2.12 14.37
CA ALA A 221 4.02 1.65 14.63
C ALA A 221 4.44 1.89 16.09
N ILE A 222 4.11 3.07 16.65
CA ILE A 222 4.37 3.41 18.07
C ILE A 222 3.74 2.37 18.99
N ARG A 223 2.46 2.03 18.80
CA ARG A 223 1.78 1.03 19.62
C ARG A 223 2.31 -0.38 19.39
N ALA A 224 2.51 -0.78 18.14
CA ALA A 224 2.97 -2.11 17.77
C ALA A 224 4.37 -2.42 18.33
N LEU A 225 5.28 -1.44 18.30
CA LEU A 225 6.64 -1.52 18.84
C LEU A 225 6.75 -1.12 20.33
N ARG A 226 5.63 -0.70 20.94
CA ARG A 226 5.60 -0.21 22.35
C ARG A 226 6.58 0.95 22.60
N LEU A 227 6.69 1.85 21.64
CA LEU A 227 7.51 3.05 21.77
C LEU A 227 6.86 4.06 22.72
N PRO A 228 7.64 4.96 23.36
CA PRO A 228 7.07 6.05 24.14
C PRO A 228 6.19 6.94 23.26
N THR A 229 5.19 7.57 23.86
CA THR A 229 4.35 8.58 23.18
C THR A 229 5.21 9.82 22.89
N PRO A 230 5.10 10.44 21.69
CA PRO A 230 5.78 11.68 21.36
C PRO A 230 5.41 12.84 22.25
#